data_f5e81eb0a5cc3a6fe4c4f2e9b08ece59
#
_entry.id   f5e81eb0a5cc3a6fe4c4f2e9b08ece59
#
_cell.length_a   1.000
_cell.length_b   1.000
_cell.length_c   1.000
_cell.angle_alpha   90.00
_cell.angle_beta   90.00
_cell.angle_gamma   90.00
#
_symmetry.space_group_name_H-M   'P 1'
#
loop_
_entity.id
_entity.type
_entity.pdbx_description
1 polymer ?
#
loop_
_entity_poly.entity_id
_entity_poly.type
_entity_poly.pdbx_seq_one_letter_code
_entity_poly.pdbx_strand_id
1 'polypeptide(L)'
;MKQGDIFIVRFPFTDFSSSKIRPALIVSNNNINNGQNVVIVRISTKNKEHYSMPINQQDLSEGQLYTQSYVRFSNICSCDKRILIKKVASLHKKSLIKVIDTLIENFRA
;
A
#
# COMPACT_ATOMS: atom_id res chain seq x y z
N MET A 1 -5.86 -7.43 -9.89
CA MET A 1 -5.18 -6.88 -8.71
C MET A 1 -4.50 -8.00 -7.93
N LYS A 2 -3.31 -7.75 -7.46
CA LYS A 2 -2.53 -8.76 -6.75
C LYS A 2 -1.63 -8.09 -5.72
N GLN A 3 -1.09 -8.90 -4.81
CA GLN A 3 -0.14 -8.44 -3.80
C GLN A 3 1.02 -7.71 -4.48
N GLY A 4 1.35 -6.52 -3.97
CA GLY A 4 2.40 -5.68 -4.54
C GLY A 4 1.89 -4.61 -5.49
N ASP A 5 0.65 -4.68 -5.93
CA ASP A 5 0.07 -3.63 -6.77
C ASP A 5 -0.18 -2.37 -5.94
N ILE A 6 0.04 -1.22 -6.55
CA ILE A 6 -0.23 0.08 -5.95
C ILE A 6 -1.41 0.70 -6.70
N PHE A 7 -2.45 1.03 -5.95
CA PHE A 7 -3.68 1.61 -6.48
C PHE A 7 -3.90 2.98 -5.88
N ILE A 8 -4.54 3.84 -6.66
CA ILE A 8 -5.17 5.04 -6.10
C ILE A 8 -6.48 4.58 -5.48
N VAL A 9 -6.69 4.94 -4.24
CA VAL A 9 -7.87 4.49 -3.48
C VAL A 9 -8.50 5.66 -2.75
N ARG A 10 -9.79 5.52 -2.45
CA ARG A 10 -10.49 6.42 -1.55
C ARG A 10 -10.28 5.90 -0.13
N PHE A 11 -9.23 6.42 0.51
CA PHE A 11 -8.74 5.86 1.76
C PHE A 11 -9.71 6.14 2.92
N PRO A 12 -10.15 5.12 3.65
CA PRO A 12 -11.18 5.27 4.68
C PRO A 12 -10.72 5.89 6.00
N PHE A 13 -9.43 6.13 6.16
CA PHE A 13 -8.86 6.67 7.39
C PHE A 13 -8.79 8.18 7.42
N THR A 14 -9.27 8.85 6.40
CA THR A 14 -9.26 10.30 6.39
C THR A 14 -10.32 10.80 7.37
N ASP A 15 -10.17 12.04 7.82
CA ASP A 15 -11.15 12.62 8.71
C ASP A 15 -12.53 12.66 8.04
N PHE A 16 -13.55 12.89 8.84
CA PHE A 16 -14.93 12.80 8.38
C PHE A 16 -15.34 13.91 7.41
N SER A 17 -14.50 14.91 7.22
CA SER A 17 -14.86 16.07 6.40
C SER A 17 -14.56 15.86 4.91
N SER A 18 -13.71 14.92 4.54
CA SER A 18 -13.41 14.65 3.14
C SER A 18 -12.79 13.28 2.95
N SER A 19 -13.28 12.55 1.94
CA SER A 19 -12.62 11.34 1.49
C SER A 19 -11.50 11.76 0.55
N LYS A 20 -10.26 11.55 0.97
CA LYS A 20 -9.12 11.89 0.14
C LYS A 20 -8.66 10.68 -0.65
N ILE A 21 -8.28 10.94 -1.89
CA ILE A 21 -7.71 9.93 -2.76
C ILE A 21 -6.23 9.84 -2.46
N ARG A 22 -5.73 8.62 -2.18
CA ARG A 22 -4.34 8.37 -1.82
C ARG A 22 -3.85 7.09 -2.46
N PRO A 23 -2.56 6.98 -2.75
CA PRO A 23 -2.01 5.70 -3.17
C PRO A 23 -1.92 4.74 -1.99
N ALA A 24 -2.14 3.47 -2.28
CA ALA A 24 -2.04 2.40 -1.29
C ALA A 24 -1.49 1.13 -1.95
N LEU A 25 -0.76 0.38 -1.15
CA LEU A 25 -0.14 -0.87 -1.58
C LEU A 25 -1.00 -2.05 -1.12
N ILE A 26 -1.31 -2.97 -2.04
CA ILE A 26 -2.00 -4.20 -1.67
C ILE A 26 -0.98 -5.14 -1.05
N VAL A 27 -1.19 -5.50 0.21
CA VAL A 27 -0.28 -6.38 0.96
C VAL A 27 -0.86 -7.78 1.16
N SER A 28 -2.14 -7.98 0.92
CA SER A 28 -2.75 -9.31 1.01
C SER A 28 -2.48 -10.12 -0.25
N ASN A 29 -2.36 -11.42 -0.08
CA ASN A 29 -2.18 -12.34 -1.20
C ASN A 29 -3.54 -12.89 -1.67
N ASN A 30 -3.51 -13.84 -2.60
CA ASN A 30 -4.72 -14.36 -3.22
C ASN A 30 -5.67 -15.05 -2.25
N ASN A 31 -5.21 -15.51 -1.10
CA ASN A 31 -6.10 -16.10 -0.10
C ASN A 31 -7.18 -15.10 0.34
N ILE A 32 -6.82 -13.82 0.41
CA ILE A 32 -7.76 -12.75 0.72
C ILE A 32 -8.29 -12.12 -0.57
N ASN A 33 -7.41 -11.84 -1.53
CA ASN A 33 -7.75 -11.07 -2.72
C ASN A 33 -8.76 -11.76 -3.64
N ASN A 34 -8.94 -13.06 -3.53
CA ASN A 34 -9.96 -13.77 -4.30
C ASN A 34 -11.38 -13.52 -3.78
N GLY A 35 -11.52 -12.99 -2.57
CA GLY A 35 -12.81 -12.57 -2.02
C GLY A 35 -13.16 -11.14 -2.39
N GLN A 36 -14.03 -10.53 -1.60
CA GLN A 36 -14.49 -9.16 -1.83
C GLN A 36 -13.55 -8.11 -1.25
N ASN A 37 -12.65 -8.49 -0.37
CA ASN A 37 -11.78 -7.56 0.34
C ASN A 37 -10.34 -7.68 -0.10
N VAL A 38 -9.58 -6.63 0.19
CA VAL A 38 -8.12 -6.61 0.12
C VAL A 38 -7.61 -5.96 1.41
N VAL A 39 -6.36 -6.25 1.75
CA VAL A 39 -5.68 -5.51 2.82
C VAL A 39 -4.68 -4.57 2.19
N ILE A 40 -4.78 -3.31 2.55
CA ILE A 40 -3.94 -2.25 1.99
C ILE A 40 -3.17 -1.51 3.08
N VAL A 41 -2.04 -0.94 2.67
CA VAL A 41 -1.22 -0.06 3.50
C VAL A 41 -1.05 1.25 2.75
N ARG A 42 -1.22 2.36 3.45
CA ARG A 42 -1.12 3.67 2.84
C ARG A 42 0.30 3.97 2.36
N ILE A 43 0.39 4.63 1.22
CA ILE A 43 1.63 5.24 0.72
C ILE A 43 1.53 6.74 0.89
N SER A 44 2.56 7.36 1.44
CA SER A 44 2.59 8.79 1.73
C SER A 44 3.86 9.42 1.15
N THR A 45 3.78 10.71 0.85
CA THR A 45 4.96 11.49 0.46
C THR A 45 5.69 12.07 1.66
N LYS A 46 5.14 11.90 2.87
CA LYS A 46 5.73 12.45 4.10
C LYS A 46 6.37 11.35 4.91
N ASN A 47 7.66 11.51 5.25
CA ASN A 47 8.39 10.57 6.09
C ASN A 47 8.49 11.11 7.51
N LYS A 48 7.40 11.02 8.27
CA LYS A 48 7.37 11.50 9.66
C LYS A 48 7.44 10.38 10.69
N GLU A 49 7.44 9.14 10.25
CA GLU A 49 7.40 7.99 11.14
C GLU A 49 8.60 7.08 10.87
N HIS A 50 9.24 6.59 11.94
CA HIS A 50 10.40 5.71 11.76
C HIS A 50 10.03 4.27 11.39
N TYR A 51 8.79 3.90 11.39
CA TYR A 51 8.38 2.60 10.85
C TYR A 51 7.77 2.73 9.46
N SER A 52 8.16 3.75 8.73
CA SER A 52 7.85 3.84 7.29
C SER A 52 9.05 3.35 6.49
N MET A 53 8.80 2.96 5.24
CA MET A 53 9.84 2.45 4.35
C MET A 53 9.77 3.22 3.03
N PRO A 54 10.90 3.76 2.54
CA PRO A 54 10.89 4.45 1.26
C PRO A 54 10.67 3.50 0.10
N ILE A 55 9.96 3.98 -0.92
CA ILE A 55 9.80 3.31 -2.21
C ILE A 55 10.41 4.23 -3.25
N ASN A 56 11.38 3.71 -3.99
CA ASN A 56 12.02 4.41 -5.09
C ASN A 56 11.57 3.82 -6.42
N GLN A 57 11.87 4.50 -7.53
CA GLN A 57 11.48 4.03 -8.85
C GLN A 57 12.04 2.63 -9.15
N GLN A 58 13.24 2.32 -8.69
CA GLN A 58 13.85 1.01 -8.90
C GLN A 58 13.15 -0.12 -8.14
N ASP A 59 12.27 0.19 -7.20
CA ASP A 59 11.47 -0.82 -6.49
C ASP A 59 10.26 -1.26 -7.29
N LEU A 60 9.95 -0.57 -8.38
CA LEU A 60 8.77 -0.82 -9.19
C LEU A 60 9.08 -1.74 -10.36
N SER A 61 8.23 -2.73 -10.59
CA SER A 61 8.30 -3.58 -11.79
C SER A 61 7.55 -2.95 -12.96
N GLU A 62 6.57 -2.10 -12.66
CA GLU A 62 5.82 -1.36 -13.67
C GLU A 62 5.23 -0.11 -13.03
N GLY A 63 4.88 0.86 -13.87
CA GLY A 63 4.26 2.09 -13.43
C GLY A 63 5.24 3.09 -12.88
N GLN A 64 4.70 4.11 -12.22
CA GLN A 64 5.49 5.25 -11.81
C GLN A 64 4.90 5.92 -10.57
N LEU A 65 5.78 6.37 -9.68
CA LEU A 65 5.44 7.27 -8.57
C LEU A 65 6.24 8.55 -8.80
N TYR A 66 5.56 9.68 -8.90
CA TYR A 66 6.17 10.94 -9.34
C TYR A 66 6.93 11.68 -8.25
N THR A 67 6.69 11.31 -6.99
CA THR A 67 7.39 11.92 -5.86
C THR A 67 7.93 10.81 -4.96
N GLN A 68 8.94 11.15 -4.16
CA GLN A 68 9.46 10.22 -3.16
C GLN A 68 8.31 9.75 -2.27
N SER A 69 8.14 8.45 -2.15
CA SER A 69 7.02 7.85 -1.45
C SER A 69 7.50 6.90 -0.36
N TYR A 70 6.63 6.69 0.63
CA TYR A 70 6.93 5.85 1.80
C TYR A 70 5.73 4.95 2.10
N VAL A 71 6.00 3.68 2.37
CA VAL A 71 4.98 2.77 2.91
C VAL A 71 4.80 3.11 4.38
N ARG A 72 3.58 3.42 4.79
CA ARG A 72 3.28 3.78 6.19
C ARG A 72 2.62 2.59 6.87
N PHE A 73 3.41 1.80 7.58
CA PHE A 73 2.96 0.53 8.15
C PHE A 73 1.88 0.68 9.23
N SER A 74 1.76 1.84 9.84
CA SER A 74 0.72 2.10 10.83
C SER A 74 -0.65 2.35 10.20
N ASN A 75 -0.72 2.61 8.89
CA ASN A 75 -1.97 2.86 8.18
C ASN A 75 -2.34 1.64 7.34
N ILE A 76 -2.74 0.57 8.01
CA ILE A 76 -3.15 -0.68 7.37
C ILE A 76 -4.63 -0.92 7.63
N CYS A 77 -5.36 -1.36 6.60
CA CYS A 77 -6.76 -1.73 6.77
C CYS A 77 -7.21 -2.76 5.75
N SER A 78 -8.23 -3.51 6.14
CA SER A 78 -9.00 -4.34 5.21
C SER A 78 -10.13 -3.50 4.64
N CYS A 79 -10.35 -3.60 3.35
CA CYS A 79 -11.39 -2.81 2.69
C CYS A 79 -11.97 -3.56 1.50
N ASP A 80 -13.17 -3.12 1.09
CA ASP A 80 -13.81 -3.65 -0.09
C ASP A 80 -13.02 -3.25 -1.34
N LYS A 81 -12.87 -4.17 -2.28
CA LYS A 81 -12.18 -3.91 -3.56
C LYS A 81 -12.76 -2.73 -4.32
N ARG A 82 -14.03 -2.39 -4.09
CA ARG A 82 -14.70 -1.31 -4.80
C ARG A 82 -14.09 0.06 -4.53
N ILE A 83 -13.32 0.21 -3.45
CA ILE A 83 -12.63 1.49 -3.20
C ILE A 83 -11.38 1.67 -4.06
N LEU A 84 -10.91 0.62 -4.71
CA LEU A 84 -9.75 0.69 -5.60
C LEU A 84 -10.17 1.39 -6.90
N ILE A 85 -9.52 2.52 -7.21
CA ILE A 85 -9.90 3.35 -8.36
C ILE A 85 -9.07 3.00 -9.58
N LYS A 86 -7.73 3.01 -9.44
CA LYS A 86 -6.85 2.82 -10.57
C LYS A 86 -5.51 2.27 -10.11
N LYS A 87 -5.01 1.25 -10.80
CA LYS A 87 -3.65 0.76 -10.59
C LYS A 87 -2.66 1.73 -11.22
N VAL A 88 -1.65 2.14 -10.46
CA VAL A 88 -0.64 3.10 -10.93
C VAL A 88 0.76 2.50 -11.00
N ALA A 89 1.03 1.45 -10.27
CA ALA A 89 2.35 0.82 -10.24
C ALA A 89 2.27 -0.57 -9.61
N SER A 90 3.38 -1.30 -9.65
CA SER A 90 3.55 -2.55 -8.92
C SER A 90 4.98 -2.63 -8.43
N LEU A 91 5.18 -3.19 -7.24
CA LEU A 91 6.51 -3.52 -6.74
C LEU A 91 7.00 -4.78 -7.43
N HIS A 92 8.30 -4.83 -7.73
CA HIS A 92 8.86 -6.12 -8.12
C HIS A 92 9.03 -7.01 -6.88
N LYS A 93 9.19 -8.29 -7.12
CA LYS A 93 9.11 -9.31 -6.07
C LYS A 93 10.08 -9.07 -4.92
N LYS A 94 11.30 -8.68 -5.22
CA LYS A 94 12.33 -8.45 -4.21
C LYS A 94 11.93 -7.36 -3.21
N SER A 95 11.39 -6.27 -3.72
CA SER A 95 10.95 -5.16 -2.88
C SER A 95 9.68 -5.51 -2.11
N LEU A 96 8.78 -6.27 -2.73
CA LEU A 96 7.57 -6.74 -2.07
C LEU A 96 7.90 -7.61 -0.86
N ILE A 97 8.83 -8.56 -1.01
CA ILE A 97 9.26 -9.41 0.11
C ILE A 97 9.76 -8.56 1.27
N LYS A 98 10.54 -7.54 0.98
CA LYS A 98 11.08 -6.62 1.98
C LYS A 98 9.97 -5.89 2.74
N VAL A 99 8.96 -5.42 2.02
CA VAL A 99 7.81 -4.75 2.63
C VAL A 99 7.03 -5.72 3.52
N ILE A 100 6.75 -6.92 3.03
CA ILE A 100 5.98 -7.91 3.79
C ILE A 100 6.75 -8.34 5.04
N ASP A 101 8.05 -8.58 4.94
CA ASP A 101 8.87 -8.94 6.10
C ASP A 101 8.85 -7.84 7.16
N THR A 102 8.94 -6.59 6.73
CA THR A 102 8.87 -5.44 7.65
C THR A 102 7.49 -5.33 8.29
N LEU A 103 6.44 -5.54 7.50
CA LEU A 103 5.07 -5.53 8.02
C LEU A 103 4.90 -6.59 9.11
N ILE A 104 5.34 -7.81 8.85
CA ILE A 104 5.25 -8.90 9.81
C ILE A 104 6.02 -8.56 11.08
N GLU A 105 7.21 -8.01 10.94
CA GLU A 105 8.04 -7.63 12.08
C GLU A 105 7.35 -6.62 13.00
N ASN A 106 6.57 -5.71 12.43
CA ASN A 106 5.83 -4.71 13.19
C ASN A 106 4.65 -5.30 13.98
N PHE A 107 4.29 -6.55 13.71
CA PHE A 107 3.18 -7.22 14.41
C PHE A 107 3.63 -8.39 15.28
N ARG A 108 4.92 -8.57 15.47
CA ARG A 108 5.44 -9.57 16.38
C ARG A 108 5.44 -9.06 17.81
N ALA A 109 5.19 -9.98 18.72
CA ALA A 109 5.28 -9.68 20.15
C ALA A 109 6.72 -9.51 20.61
#